data_2242a3d3e60a9e5d93a0b909bae314d8
#
_entry.id   2242a3d3e60a9e5d93a0b909bae314d8
#
_cell.length_a   1.000
_cell.length_b   1.000
_cell.length_c   1.000
_cell.angle_alpha   90.00
_cell.angle_beta   90.00
_cell.angle_gamma   90.00
#
_symmetry.space_group_name_H-M   'P 1'
#
loop_
_entity.id
_entity.type
_entity.pdbx_description
1 polymer ?
#
loop_
_entity_poly.entity_id
_entity_poly.type
_entity_poly.pdbx_seq_one_letter_code
_entity_poly.pdbx_strand_id
1 'polypeptide(L)'
;MKKDILFLCQFFYPEYISSAQLPFDTAKALRKAGFSVEVLCGYPREYSDTVHVPKRETVEGISIRRLKYIQLDRSGFLGRIINYFSFTFMVLLNLPRLSGYRSVVVYSNPPILPWIATWAKALFGTKLVFVSYDLYPEVATVTGTLGEKHPICRLMNHINRCICRRSDRIVALSREMRDYILTHRDFPAENIAVIPNWYADKGLRNQNREQNPFREVTKDRFTVSYFGNMGTMQDMQTLLQAVRELKNDPDVFFLFAGHGNKMEALKQTVQAENIENIAVYPFLHGADFDNALAISDCALVTLVAGSTGLCVPSKTYSYMMQGIPLLAVMDECDIVSDIEAGAGCWVRNGEGTLLAEKIRSLKDSPETAQSMRRVCRSLYEQKYTKEICT
;
A
#
# COMPACT_ATOMS: atom_id res chain seq x y z
N MET A 1 -25.42 23.05 -13.22
CA MET A 1 -25.53 21.60 -12.92
C MET A 1 -24.41 21.18 -11.99
N LYS A 2 -24.65 20.25 -11.04
CA LYS A 2 -23.59 19.67 -10.23
C LYS A 2 -22.71 18.76 -11.10
N LYS A 3 -21.38 18.80 -10.90
CA LYS A 3 -20.45 17.82 -11.47
C LYS A 3 -20.68 16.45 -10.81
N ASP A 4 -20.20 15.37 -11.44
CA ASP A 4 -20.52 14.04 -10.93
C ASP A 4 -19.69 13.68 -9.69
N ILE A 5 -18.36 13.71 -9.76
CA ILE A 5 -17.49 13.12 -8.74
C ILE A 5 -16.36 14.07 -8.35
N LEU A 6 -16.18 14.25 -7.04
CA LEU A 6 -14.97 14.88 -6.45
C LEU A 6 -14.19 13.82 -5.67
N PHE A 7 -12.90 13.69 -5.97
CA PHE A 7 -11.97 12.92 -5.16
C PHE A 7 -11.33 13.80 -4.09
N LEU A 8 -11.27 13.32 -2.87
CA LEU A 8 -10.54 13.91 -1.75
C LEU A 8 -9.43 12.95 -1.31
N CYS A 9 -8.18 13.31 -1.56
CA CYS A 9 -7.00 12.53 -1.17
C CYS A 9 -5.81 13.45 -0.94
N GLN A 10 -4.92 13.10 -0.01
CA GLN A 10 -3.71 13.90 0.24
C GLN A 10 -2.71 13.76 -0.89
N PHE A 11 -2.51 12.54 -1.38
CA PHE A 11 -1.57 12.18 -2.44
C PHE A 11 -2.32 11.93 -3.74
N PHE A 12 -1.77 12.40 -4.83
CA PHE A 12 -2.28 12.20 -6.18
C PHE A 12 -1.17 12.40 -7.22
N TYR A 13 -1.48 12.28 -8.50
CA TYR A 13 -0.56 12.55 -9.58
C TYR A 13 0.19 13.90 -9.39
N PRO A 14 1.51 13.97 -9.61
CA PRO A 14 2.41 12.96 -10.22
C PRO A 14 3.17 12.05 -9.23
N GLU A 15 2.68 11.88 -8.00
CA GLU A 15 3.36 11.04 -7.00
C GLU A 15 3.29 9.55 -7.38
N TYR A 16 4.37 8.80 -7.10
CA TYR A 16 4.54 7.39 -7.53
C TYR A 16 4.22 6.36 -6.45
N ILE A 17 3.76 6.78 -5.28
CA ILE A 17 3.30 5.85 -4.23
C ILE A 17 1.91 5.30 -4.51
N SER A 18 1.59 4.11 -4.00
CA SER A 18 0.30 3.45 -4.21
C SER A 18 -0.89 4.32 -3.84
N SER A 19 -0.81 5.06 -2.71
CA SER A 19 -1.89 5.97 -2.27
C SER A 19 -2.13 7.18 -3.18
N ALA A 20 -1.29 7.40 -4.19
CA ALA A 20 -1.49 8.38 -5.24
C ALA A 20 -1.88 7.73 -6.58
N GLN A 21 -1.26 6.61 -6.92
CA GLN A 21 -1.50 5.93 -8.19
C GLN A 21 -2.87 5.27 -8.25
N LEU A 22 -3.30 4.59 -7.19
CA LEU A 22 -4.62 3.94 -7.13
C LEU A 22 -5.78 4.94 -7.32
N PRO A 23 -5.84 6.08 -6.59
CA PRO A 23 -6.85 7.11 -6.86
C PRO A 23 -6.77 7.68 -8.27
N PHE A 24 -5.57 7.86 -8.84
CA PHE A 24 -5.41 8.36 -10.19
C PHE A 24 -5.93 7.37 -11.23
N ASP A 25 -5.66 6.09 -11.08
CA ASP A 25 -6.20 5.04 -11.95
C ASP A 25 -7.72 4.94 -11.87
N THR A 26 -8.28 4.95 -10.65
CA THR A 26 -9.73 4.99 -10.45
C THR A 26 -10.37 6.22 -11.11
N ALA A 27 -9.75 7.39 -10.98
CA ALA A 27 -10.23 8.61 -11.61
C ALA A 27 -10.21 8.51 -13.15
N LYS A 28 -9.16 7.89 -13.74
CA LYS A 28 -9.11 7.63 -15.19
C LYS A 28 -10.20 6.68 -15.64
N ALA A 29 -10.44 5.59 -14.91
CA ALA A 29 -11.50 4.64 -15.23
C ALA A 29 -12.89 5.29 -15.21
N LEU A 30 -13.18 6.10 -14.18
CA LEU A 30 -14.43 6.84 -14.09
C LEU A 30 -14.58 7.89 -15.21
N ARG A 31 -13.47 8.55 -15.60
CA ARG A 31 -13.48 9.45 -16.78
C ARG A 31 -13.80 8.68 -18.07
N LYS A 32 -13.19 7.52 -18.25
CA LYS A 32 -13.46 6.64 -19.41
C LYS A 32 -14.92 6.16 -19.42
N ALA A 33 -15.51 5.95 -18.25
CA ALA A 33 -16.93 5.61 -18.08
C ALA A 33 -17.88 6.81 -18.28
N GLY A 34 -17.37 8.00 -18.63
CA GLY A 34 -18.19 9.18 -18.97
C GLY A 34 -18.49 10.14 -17.83
N PHE A 35 -18.01 9.87 -16.61
CA PHE A 35 -18.23 10.78 -15.47
C PHE A 35 -17.30 12.00 -15.52
N SER A 36 -17.81 13.16 -15.10
CA SER A 36 -16.97 14.32 -14.80
C SER A 36 -16.26 14.11 -13.47
N VAL A 37 -14.91 14.09 -13.48
CA VAL A 37 -14.10 13.88 -12.30
C VAL A 37 -13.22 15.08 -12.02
N GLU A 38 -13.27 15.56 -10.79
CA GLU A 38 -12.33 16.55 -10.26
C GLU A 38 -11.65 15.99 -9.01
N VAL A 39 -10.41 16.42 -8.75
CA VAL A 39 -9.61 15.97 -7.62
C VAL A 39 -9.16 17.17 -6.81
N LEU A 40 -9.36 17.11 -5.50
CA LEU A 40 -8.81 18.05 -4.53
C LEU A 40 -7.74 17.31 -3.71
N CYS A 41 -6.48 17.64 -3.93
CA CYS A 41 -5.33 16.95 -3.32
C CYS A 41 -4.30 17.93 -2.76
N GLY A 42 -3.25 17.40 -2.14
CA GLY A 42 -2.08 18.15 -1.71
C GLY A 42 -1.11 18.46 -2.85
N TYR A 43 -0.15 19.32 -2.58
CA TYR A 43 1.03 19.45 -3.45
C TYR A 43 1.95 18.26 -3.24
N PRO A 44 2.57 17.70 -4.30
CA PRO A 44 3.56 16.62 -4.18
C PRO A 44 4.83 17.15 -3.50
N ARG A 45 5.55 16.26 -2.83
CA ARG A 45 6.82 16.61 -2.17
C ARG A 45 7.83 15.46 -2.23
N GLU A 46 7.57 14.36 -1.48
CA GLU A 46 8.57 13.32 -1.22
C GLU A 46 8.55 12.22 -2.28
N TYR A 47 7.43 12.07 -2.99
CA TYR A 47 7.15 10.92 -3.85
C TYR A 47 6.92 11.33 -5.30
N SER A 48 7.62 12.39 -5.74
CA SER A 48 7.54 12.91 -7.09
C SER A 48 8.88 13.46 -7.53
N ASP A 49 9.27 13.14 -8.76
CA ASP A 49 10.45 13.74 -9.41
C ASP A 49 10.16 15.15 -9.94
N THR A 50 8.88 15.54 -9.94
CA THR A 50 8.45 16.86 -10.43
C THR A 50 8.43 17.85 -9.28
N VAL A 51 9.39 18.77 -9.28
CA VAL A 51 9.54 19.79 -8.25
C VAL A 51 8.46 20.88 -8.32
N HIS A 52 7.98 21.21 -9.52
CA HIS A 52 7.01 22.27 -9.75
C HIS A 52 5.78 21.76 -10.48
N VAL A 53 4.63 21.80 -9.79
CA VAL A 53 3.32 21.48 -10.35
C VAL A 53 2.39 22.68 -10.22
N PRO A 54 1.51 22.94 -11.19
CA PRO A 54 0.58 24.05 -11.10
C PRO A 54 -0.50 23.81 -10.04
N LYS A 55 -1.06 24.90 -9.50
CA LYS A 55 -2.19 24.84 -8.55
C LYS A 55 -3.43 24.18 -9.15
N ARG A 56 -3.59 24.28 -10.45
CA ARG A 56 -4.68 23.66 -11.23
C ARG A 56 -4.14 23.19 -12.56
N GLU A 57 -4.51 22.00 -12.93
CA GLU A 57 -4.23 21.43 -14.24
C GLU A 57 -5.29 20.43 -14.64
N THR A 58 -5.26 20.00 -15.88
CA THR A 58 -6.08 18.89 -16.38
C THR A 58 -5.16 17.84 -16.97
N VAL A 59 -5.22 16.63 -16.43
CA VAL A 59 -4.43 15.47 -16.86
C VAL A 59 -5.39 14.33 -17.15
N GLU A 60 -5.29 13.72 -18.33
CA GLU A 60 -6.20 12.62 -18.76
C GLU A 60 -7.70 12.98 -18.64
N GLY A 61 -8.02 14.26 -18.86
CA GLY A 61 -9.39 14.76 -18.71
C GLY A 61 -9.89 14.92 -17.27
N ILE A 62 -9.02 14.71 -16.27
CA ILE A 62 -9.29 14.88 -14.84
C ILE A 62 -8.84 16.29 -14.44
N SER A 63 -9.73 17.07 -13.86
CA SER A 63 -9.38 18.40 -13.33
C SER A 63 -8.74 18.25 -11.94
N ILE A 64 -7.47 18.57 -11.80
CA ILE A 64 -6.72 18.48 -10.54
C ILE A 64 -6.59 19.86 -9.93
N ARG A 65 -6.91 19.97 -8.65
CA ARG A 65 -6.70 21.17 -7.84
C ARG A 65 -5.88 20.85 -6.61
N ARG A 66 -4.75 21.52 -6.44
CA ARG A 66 -3.85 21.30 -5.30
C ARG A 66 -4.02 22.36 -4.22
N LEU A 67 -4.02 21.88 -2.97
CA LEU A 67 -4.05 22.69 -1.76
C LEU A 67 -2.65 22.76 -1.16
N LYS A 68 -2.21 23.98 -0.85
CA LYS A 68 -1.01 24.20 -0.03
C LYS A 68 -1.36 23.85 1.43
N TYR A 69 -0.50 23.10 2.07
CA TYR A 69 -0.59 22.73 3.49
C TYR A 69 0.82 22.65 4.08
N ILE A 70 0.94 22.51 5.39
CA ILE A 70 2.24 22.35 6.06
C ILE A 70 2.78 20.95 5.71
N GLN A 71 4.00 20.90 5.17
CA GLN A 71 4.67 19.67 4.75
C GLN A 71 5.99 19.55 5.52
N LEU A 72 5.94 18.94 6.70
CA LEU A 72 7.10 18.58 7.50
C LEU A 72 7.60 17.19 7.11
N ASP A 73 8.82 16.86 7.54
CA ASP A 73 9.36 15.52 7.40
C ASP A 73 8.43 14.49 8.06
N ARG A 74 8.14 13.42 7.35
CA ARG A 74 7.19 12.36 7.76
C ARG A 74 7.87 11.20 8.49
N SER A 75 9.17 11.20 8.64
CA SER A 75 9.89 10.21 9.43
C SER A 75 9.46 10.26 10.90
N GLY A 76 9.22 11.47 11.41
CA GLY A 76 8.73 11.72 12.76
C GLY A 76 7.20 11.67 12.91
N PHE A 77 6.73 11.27 14.09
CA PHE A 77 5.29 11.21 14.44
C PHE A 77 4.61 12.58 14.37
N LEU A 78 5.24 13.61 14.95
CA LEU A 78 4.69 14.97 14.97
C LEU A 78 4.57 15.57 13.58
N GLY A 79 5.58 15.36 12.71
CA GLY A 79 5.54 15.84 11.33
C GLY A 79 4.35 15.27 10.57
N ARG A 80 4.08 13.95 10.72
CA ARG A 80 2.91 13.31 10.11
C ARG A 80 1.59 13.88 10.62
N ILE A 81 1.46 14.09 11.93
CA ILE A 81 0.25 14.66 12.52
C ILE A 81 -0.01 16.07 11.99
N ILE A 82 1.00 16.94 12.00
CA ILE A 82 0.87 18.31 11.51
C ILE A 82 0.47 18.31 10.02
N ASN A 83 1.10 17.47 9.20
CA ASN A 83 0.76 17.32 7.78
C ASN A 83 -0.71 16.90 7.60
N TYR A 84 -1.19 15.93 8.38
CA TYR A 84 -2.56 15.44 8.33
C TYR A 84 -3.58 16.51 8.73
N PHE A 85 -3.36 17.17 9.85
CA PHE A 85 -4.26 18.20 10.34
C PHE A 85 -4.29 19.44 9.43
N SER A 86 -3.12 19.91 8.98
CA SER A 86 -3.04 21.08 8.09
C SER A 86 -3.69 20.81 6.74
N PHE A 87 -3.48 19.63 6.12
CA PHE A 87 -4.18 19.27 4.89
C PHE A 87 -5.70 19.19 5.09
N THR A 88 -6.15 18.50 6.14
CA THR A 88 -7.57 18.36 6.47
C THR A 88 -8.22 19.73 6.72
N PHE A 89 -7.54 20.64 7.41
CA PHE A 89 -7.99 22.00 7.62
C PHE A 89 -8.13 22.77 6.30
N MET A 90 -7.18 22.62 5.37
CA MET A 90 -7.29 23.24 4.05
C MET A 90 -8.46 22.68 3.23
N VAL A 91 -8.80 21.41 3.39
CA VAL A 91 -10.03 20.82 2.80
C VAL A 91 -11.27 21.42 3.46
N LEU A 92 -11.28 21.60 4.79
CA LEU A 92 -12.39 22.26 5.52
C LEU A 92 -12.64 23.67 5.00
N LEU A 93 -11.62 24.47 4.77
CA LEU A 93 -11.76 25.83 4.17
C LEU A 93 -12.33 25.78 2.74
N ASN A 94 -12.26 24.64 2.07
CA ASN A 94 -12.83 24.42 0.75
C ASN A 94 -14.18 23.66 0.80
N LEU A 95 -14.74 23.41 1.99
CA LEU A 95 -15.99 22.66 2.18
C LEU A 95 -17.17 23.19 1.32
N PRO A 96 -17.41 24.51 1.17
CA PRO A 96 -18.49 25.01 0.33
C PRO A 96 -18.43 24.54 -1.14
N ARG A 97 -17.23 24.23 -1.66
CA ARG A 97 -17.05 23.74 -3.03
C ARG A 97 -17.60 22.34 -3.24
N LEU A 98 -17.68 21.53 -2.18
CA LEU A 98 -18.19 20.18 -2.24
C LEU A 98 -19.68 20.16 -2.58
N SER A 99 -20.40 21.27 -2.38
CA SER A 99 -21.79 21.43 -2.81
C SER A 99 -21.99 21.32 -4.34
N GLY A 100 -20.92 21.59 -5.11
CA GLY A 100 -20.91 21.51 -6.56
C GLY A 100 -20.88 20.09 -7.15
N TYR A 101 -20.86 19.04 -6.31
CA TYR A 101 -20.71 17.66 -6.75
C TYR A 101 -21.88 16.79 -6.28
N ARG A 102 -22.19 15.76 -7.09
CA ARG A 102 -23.20 14.75 -6.75
C ARG A 102 -22.64 13.77 -5.73
N SER A 103 -21.36 13.38 -5.89
CA SER A 103 -20.69 12.41 -5.05
C SER A 103 -19.27 12.86 -4.67
N VAL A 104 -18.84 12.50 -3.47
CA VAL A 104 -17.48 12.67 -2.99
C VAL A 104 -16.91 11.28 -2.70
N VAL A 105 -15.76 10.97 -3.30
CA VAL A 105 -14.95 9.80 -2.99
C VAL A 105 -13.80 10.27 -2.11
N VAL A 106 -13.70 9.74 -0.90
CA VAL A 106 -12.68 10.14 0.07
C VAL A 106 -11.91 8.93 0.56
N TYR A 107 -10.58 9.10 0.67
CA TYR A 107 -9.66 8.06 1.12
C TYR A 107 -9.29 8.23 2.59
N SER A 108 -8.93 7.15 3.26
CA SER A 108 -8.58 7.12 4.69
C SER A 108 -7.23 7.78 5.02
N ASN A 109 -6.54 8.36 4.06
CA ASN A 109 -5.26 9.04 4.27
C ASN A 109 -5.36 10.54 3.87
N PRO A 110 -5.36 11.48 4.85
CA PRO A 110 -5.27 11.33 6.32
C PRO A 110 -6.50 10.68 6.99
N PRO A 111 -6.34 10.01 8.14
CA PRO A 111 -7.44 9.27 8.80
C PRO A 111 -8.64 10.13 9.21
N ILE A 112 -8.43 11.44 9.40
CA ILE A 112 -9.48 12.39 9.79
C ILE A 112 -10.15 13.08 8.59
N LEU A 113 -9.60 12.94 7.39
CA LEU A 113 -10.12 13.56 6.17
C LEU A 113 -11.56 13.15 5.85
N PRO A 114 -11.93 11.86 5.94
CA PRO A 114 -13.30 11.43 5.66
C PRO A 114 -14.35 12.08 6.56
N TRP A 115 -13.97 12.49 7.77
CA TRP A 115 -14.88 13.17 8.69
C TRP A 115 -15.36 14.52 8.12
N ILE A 116 -14.49 15.28 7.47
CA ILE A 116 -14.86 16.52 6.78
C ILE A 116 -15.83 16.24 5.62
N ALA A 117 -15.64 15.14 4.90
CA ALA A 117 -16.56 14.73 3.84
C ALA A 117 -17.98 14.41 4.37
N THR A 118 -18.11 13.93 5.63
CA THR A 118 -19.44 13.73 6.24
C THR A 118 -20.21 15.03 6.44
N TRP A 119 -19.51 16.16 6.61
CA TRP A 119 -20.15 17.49 6.71
C TRP A 119 -20.68 17.95 5.34
N ALA A 120 -19.98 17.62 4.25
CA ALA A 120 -20.48 17.90 2.91
C ALA A 120 -21.81 17.17 2.65
N LYS A 121 -21.93 15.90 3.09
CA LYS A 121 -23.19 15.16 3.01
C LYS A 121 -24.27 15.81 3.87
N ALA A 122 -23.96 16.17 5.10
CA ALA A 122 -24.94 16.75 6.02
C ALA A 122 -25.45 18.13 5.54
N LEU A 123 -24.59 18.97 4.98
CA LEU A 123 -24.91 20.34 4.59
C LEU A 123 -25.47 20.44 3.17
N PHE A 124 -25.01 19.60 2.23
CA PHE A 124 -25.29 19.75 0.81
C PHE A 124 -25.99 18.55 0.16
N GLY A 125 -26.24 17.48 0.92
CA GLY A 125 -26.83 16.24 0.42
C GLY A 125 -25.94 15.47 -0.58
N THR A 126 -24.64 15.71 -0.56
CA THR A 126 -23.67 15.04 -1.43
C THR A 126 -23.50 13.58 -1.03
N LYS A 127 -23.54 12.64 -1.95
CA LYS A 127 -23.29 11.23 -1.66
C LYS A 127 -21.83 11.01 -1.26
N LEU A 128 -21.58 10.14 -0.30
CA LEU A 128 -20.26 9.89 0.27
C LEU A 128 -19.84 8.43 0.04
N VAL A 129 -18.75 8.25 -0.69
CA VAL A 129 -18.05 6.96 -0.85
C VAL A 129 -16.74 7.03 -0.07
N PHE A 130 -16.58 6.16 0.91
CA PHE A 130 -15.38 6.09 1.72
C PHE A 130 -14.53 4.89 1.29
N VAL A 131 -13.28 5.14 0.87
CA VAL A 131 -12.30 4.11 0.52
C VAL A 131 -11.34 3.93 1.70
N SER A 132 -11.40 2.77 2.34
CA SER A 132 -10.61 2.47 3.54
C SER A 132 -9.32 1.75 3.14
N TYR A 133 -8.18 2.45 3.18
CA TYR A 133 -6.87 1.82 3.01
C TYR A 133 -6.37 1.19 4.31
N ASP A 134 -6.52 1.93 5.41
CA ASP A 134 -6.10 1.52 6.74
C ASP A 134 -7.20 1.83 7.74
N LEU A 135 -7.36 0.97 8.75
CA LEU A 135 -8.31 1.18 9.84
C LEU A 135 -7.60 1.81 11.05
N TYR A 136 -7.97 3.05 11.35
CA TYR A 136 -7.52 3.78 12.53
C TYR A 136 -8.64 3.84 13.56
N PRO A 137 -8.33 3.84 14.87
CA PRO A 137 -6.99 3.85 15.50
C PRO A 137 -6.31 2.49 15.56
N GLU A 138 -6.92 1.42 15.10
CA GLU A 138 -6.47 0.03 15.27
C GLU A 138 -5.03 -0.18 14.75
N VAL A 139 -4.69 0.37 13.60
CA VAL A 139 -3.31 0.33 13.08
C VAL A 139 -2.32 0.97 14.07
N ALA A 140 -2.71 2.05 14.75
CA ALA A 140 -1.86 2.70 15.74
C ALA A 140 -1.75 1.90 17.05
N THR A 141 -2.78 1.13 17.42
CA THR A 141 -2.76 0.29 18.62
C THR A 141 -1.97 -0.99 18.41
N VAL A 142 -2.16 -1.68 17.30
CA VAL A 142 -1.42 -2.91 16.95
C VAL A 142 0.09 -2.63 16.83
N THR A 143 0.46 -1.46 16.31
CA THR A 143 1.88 -1.07 16.23
C THR A 143 2.47 -0.56 17.55
N GLY A 144 1.68 -0.50 18.62
CA GLY A 144 2.13 0.04 19.90
C GLY A 144 2.35 1.57 19.91
N THR A 145 1.98 2.27 18.84
CA THR A 145 2.14 3.73 18.71
C THR A 145 1.20 4.47 19.69
N LEU A 146 0.02 3.91 19.93
CA LEU A 146 -0.97 4.40 20.88
C LEU A 146 -1.50 3.24 21.72
N GLY A 147 -1.66 3.44 23.03
CA GLY A 147 -2.36 2.46 23.86
C GLY A 147 -3.86 2.47 23.58
N GLU A 148 -4.51 1.32 23.65
CA GLU A 148 -5.96 1.18 23.36
C GLU A 148 -6.85 2.13 24.19
N LYS A 149 -6.48 2.35 25.48
CA LYS A 149 -7.21 3.23 26.40
C LYS A 149 -6.90 4.71 26.23
N HIS A 150 -5.99 5.06 25.31
CA HIS A 150 -5.59 6.45 25.12
C HIS A 150 -6.77 7.32 24.65
N PRO A 151 -6.95 8.56 25.16
CA PRO A 151 -8.07 9.42 24.77
C PRO A 151 -8.18 9.67 23.27
N ILE A 152 -7.05 9.74 22.57
CA ILE A 152 -7.01 9.88 21.09
C ILE A 152 -7.68 8.67 20.42
N CYS A 153 -7.48 7.44 20.91
CA CYS A 153 -8.12 6.25 20.35
C CYS A 153 -9.65 6.33 20.52
N ARG A 154 -10.14 6.79 21.66
CA ARG A 154 -11.59 6.99 21.89
C ARG A 154 -12.17 8.03 20.92
N LEU A 155 -11.48 9.15 20.75
CA LEU A 155 -11.89 10.21 19.81
C LEU A 155 -11.89 9.69 18.37
N MET A 156 -10.83 9.00 17.94
CA MET A 156 -10.74 8.42 16.59
C MET A 156 -11.82 7.36 16.35
N ASN A 157 -12.12 6.51 17.33
CA ASN A 157 -13.22 5.57 17.27
C ASN A 157 -14.57 6.26 17.10
N HIS A 158 -14.80 7.38 17.81
CA HIS A 158 -16.01 8.16 17.62
C HIS A 158 -16.11 8.76 16.22
N ILE A 159 -15.02 9.36 15.73
CA ILE A 159 -14.92 9.92 14.38
C ILE A 159 -15.20 8.83 13.33
N ASN A 160 -14.58 7.67 13.43
CA ASN A 160 -14.76 6.59 12.47
C ASN A 160 -16.17 6.01 12.47
N ARG A 161 -16.81 5.87 13.63
CA ARG A 161 -18.24 5.50 13.68
C ARG A 161 -19.10 6.55 12.98
N CYS A 162 -18.80 7.83 13.15
CA CYS A 162 -19.49 8.90 12.46
C CYS A 162 -19.29 8.84 10.93
N ILE A 163 -18.05 8.56 10.48
CA ILE A 163 -17.73 8.38 9.07
C ILE A 163 -18.52 7.20 8.50
N CYS A 164 -18.45 6.03 9.13
CA CYS A 164 -19.17 4.85 8.67
C CYS A 164 -20.68 5.12 8.59
N ARG A 165 -21.32 5.56 9.66
CA ARG A 165 -22.77 5.82 9.70
C ARG A 165 -23.26 6.83 8.67
N ARG A 166 -22.41 7.77 8.25
CA ARG A 166 -22.75 8.79 7.25
C ARG A 166 -22.28 8.47 5.83
N SER A 167 -21.49 7.46 5.62
CA SER A 167 -21.14 7.00 4.27
C SER A 167 -22.34 6.36 3.57
N ASP A 168 -22.45 6.54 2.28
CA ASP A 168 -23.44 5.83 1.46
C ASP A 168 -22.88 4.50 0.99
N ARG A 169 -21.58 4.43 0.77
CA ARG A 169 -20.82 3.22 0.40
C ARG A 169 -19.45 3.25 1.06
N ILE A 170 -18.97 2.07 1.41
CA ILE A 170 -17.58 1.85 1.86
C ILE A 170 -16.93 0.87 0.90
N VAL A 171 -15.68 1.17 0.52
CA VAL A 171 -14.81 0.24 -0.19
C VAL A 171 -13.79 -0.29 0.82
N ALA A 172 -13.83 -1.58 1.07
CA ALA A 172 -12.86 -2.33 1.85
C ALA A 172 -11.88 -3.06 0.92
N LEU A 173 -10.61 -3.20 1.32
CA LEU A 173 -9.58 -3.79 0.47
C LEU A 173 -9.49 -5.31 0.55
N SER A 174 -10.14 -5.94 1.55
CA SER A 174 -10.20 -7.38 1.72
C SER A 174 -11.49 -7.80 2.41
N ARG A 175 -11.78 -9.10 2.44
CA ARG A 175 -12.95 -9.64 3.16
C ARG A 175 -12.80 -9.43 4.65
N GLU A 176 -11.61 -9.64 5.19
CA GLU A 176 -11.33 -9.43 6.62
C GLU A 176 -11.54 -7.96 7.01
N MET A 177 -11.14 -7.00 6.17
CA MET A 177 -11.41 -5.59 6.41
C MET A 177 -12.91 -5.29 6.41
N ARG A 178 -13.66 -5.85 5.47
CA ARG A 178 -15.12 -5.76 5.44
C ARG A 178 -15.72 -6.33 6.73
N ASP A 179 -15.31 -7.53 7.11
CA ASP A 179 -15.85 -8.23 8.28
C ASP A 179 -15.49 -7.50 9.58
N TYR A 180 -14.30 -6.92 9.65
CA TYR A 180 -13.91 -6.04 10.74
C TYR A 180 -14.81 -4.79 10.82
N ILE A 181 -15.10 -4.13 9.70
CA ILE A 181 -15.99 -2.96 9.65
C ILE A 181 -17.41 -3.36 10.09
N LEU A 182 -17.93 -4.48 9.60
CA LEU A 182 -19.25 -4.98 9.98
C LEU A 182 -19.36 -5.24 11.47
N THR A 183 -18.34 -5.86 12.05
CA THR A 183 -18.33 -6.24 13.48
C THR A 183 -18.15 -5.04 14.41
N HIS A 184 -17.32 -4.04 14.02
CA HIS A 184 -16.87 -3.00 14.95
C HIS A 184 -17.42 -1.59 14.64
N ARG A 185 -18.05 -1.37 13.47
CA ARG A 185 -18.45 -0.03 13.01
C ARG A 185 -19.95 0.15 12.79
N ASP A 186 -20.76 -0.89 12.95
CA ASP A 186 -22.22 -0.83 12.79
C ASP A 186 -22.62 -0.20 11.44
N PHE A 187 -22.22 -0.83 10.34
CA PHE A 187 -22.51 -0.39 8.98
C PHE A 187 -23.21 -1.49 8.18
N PRO A 188 -24.21 -1.17 7.31
CA PRO A 188 -24.96 -2.17 6.55
C PRO A 188 -24.07 -2.95 5.57
N ALA A 189 -24.15 -4.27 5.59
CA ALA A 189 -23.32 -5.14 4.77
C ALA A 189 -23.49 -4.91 3.26
N GLU A 190 -24.71 -4.64 2.82
CA GLU A 190 -25.06 -4.37 1.42
C GLU A 190 -24.45 -3.07 0.87
N ASN A 191 -23.91 -2.23 1.75
CA ASN A 191 -23.28 -0.97 1.40
C ASN A 191 -21.73 -1.02 1.44
N ILE A 192 -21.14 -2.20 1.71
CA ILE A 192 -19.68 -2.41 1.64
C ILE A 192 -19.34 -3.22 0.40
N ALA A 193 -18.51 -2.64 -0.47
CA ALA A 193 -17.87 -3.35 -1.57
C ALA A 193 -16.46 -3.79 -1.16
N VAL A 194 -16.06 -5.01 -1.51
CA VAL A 194 -14.67 -5.46 -1.39
C VAL A 194 -14.01 -5.27 -2.75
N ILE A 195 -13.07 -4.33 -2.82
CA ILE A 195 -12.28 -4.06 -4.02
C ILE A 195 -10.82 -4.04 -3.59
N PRO A 196 -10.04 -5.07 -3.93
CA PRO A 196 -8.63 -5.14 -3.57
C PRO A 196 -7.83 -4.03 -4.26
N ASN A 197 -6.66 -3.73 -3.73
CA ASN A 197 -5.68 -2.93 -4.46
C ASN A 197 -5.20 -3.70 -5.70
N TRP A 198 -4.62 -2.98 -6.63
CA TRP A 198 -4.10 -3.50 -7.89
C TRP A 198 -2.74 -2.91 -8.21
N TYR A 199 -2.14 -3.41 -9.25
CA TYR A 199 -0.98 -2.81 -9.90
C TYR A 199 -1.24 -2.72 -11.41
N ALA A 200 -0.73 -1.68 -12.06
CA ALA A 200 -0.88 -1.55 -13.51
C ALA A 200 -0.09 -2.66 -14.22
N ASP A 201 -0.72 -3.35 -15.16
CA ASP A 201 -0.02 -4.36 -15.95
C ASP A 201 1.01 -3.71 -16.86
N LYS A 202 2.26 -4.05 -16.66
CA LYS A 202 3.40 -3.61 -17.49
C LYS A 202 3.93 -4.75 -18.37
N GLY A 203 3.22 -5.88 -18.39
CA GLY A 203 3.68 -7.12 -18.99
C GLY A 203 4.77 -7.80 -18.14
N LEU A 204 5.02 -9.06 -18.43
CA LEU A 204 6.16 -9.78 -17.87
C LEU A 204 7.44 -9.19 -18.48
N ARG A 205 8.27 -8.57 -17.68
CA ARG A 205 9.59 -8.16 -18.14
C ARG A 205 10.48 -9.38 -18.30
N ASN A 206 11.13 -9.44 -19.45
CA ASN A 206 12.05 -10.51 -19.74
C ASN A 206 13.16 -10.51 -18.68
N GLN A 207 13.36 -11.66 -18.05
CA GLN A 207 14.42 -11.85 -17.06
C GLN A 207 15.80 -12.00 -17.73
N ASN A 208 16.12 -11.13 -18.68
CA ASN A 208 17.48 -11.07 -19.21
C ASN A 208 18.41 -10.53 -18.10
N ARG A 209 18.84 -11.44 -17.23
CA ARG A 209 19.74 -11.11 -16.10
C ARG A 209 21.03 -10.46 -16.58
N GLU A 210 21.51 -10.80 -17.80
CA GLU A 210 22.76 -10.28 -18.33
C GLU A 210 22.77 -8.76 -18.51
N GLN A 211 21.62 -8.18 -18.82
CA GLN A 211 21.47 -6.73 -19.02
C GLN A 211 20.87 -6.00 -17.80
N ASN A 212 20.56 -6.72 -16.72
CA ASN A 212 19.93 -6.13 -15.56
C ASN A 212 20.96 -5.38 -14.70
N PRO A 213 20.73 -4.09 -14.35
CA PRO A 213 21.67 -3.29 -13.54
C PRO A 213 21.99 -3.91 -12.16
N PHE A 214 21.07 -4.70 -11.60
CA PHE A 214 21.27 -5.36 -10.31
C PHE A 214 22.07 -6.66 -10.39
N ARG A 215 22.42 -7.14 -11.60
CA ARG A 215 23.22 -8.36 -11.78
C ARG A 215 24.57 -8.28 -11.09
N GLU A 216 25.23 -7.14 -11.19
CA GLU A 216 26.56 -6.94 -10.58
C GLU A 216 26.55 -7.18 -9.08
N VAL A 217 25.46 -6.78 -8.41
CA VAL A 217 25.29 -6.93 -6.96
C VAL A 217 24.77 -8.33 -6.58
N THR A 218 23.80 -8.85 -7.34
CA THR A 218 23.22 -10.18 -7.07
C THR A 218 24.12 -11.33 -7.52
N LYS A 219 25.03 -11.11 -8.47
CA LYS A 219 25.99 -12.10 -9.00
C LYS A 219 25.32 -13.41 -9.43
N ASP A 220 24.16 -13.30 -10.09
CA ASP A 220 23.31 -14.41 -10.52
C ASP A 220 22.84 -15.37 -9.41
N ARG A 221 22.94 -14.97 -8.14
CA ARG A 221 22.44 -15.72 -6.99
C ARG A 221 20.91 -15.72 -6.95
N PHE A 222 20.33 -16.70 -6.26
CA PHE A 222 18.91 -16.73 -5.98
C PHE A 222 18.50 -15.48 -5.19
N THR A 223 17.74 -14.60 -5.81
CA THR A 223 17.48 -13.24 -5.30
C THR A 223 16.14 -13.20 -4.59
N VAL A 224 16.20 -13.01 -3.27
CA VAL A 224 15.05 -12.80 -2.37
C VAL A 224 14.83 -11.31 -2.19
N SER A 225 13.69 -10.79 -2.64
CA SER A 225 13.48 -9.34 -2.70
C SER A 225 12.46 -8.84 -1.70
N TYR A 226 12.66 -7.61 -1.23
CA TYR A 226 11.68 -6.85 -0.45
C TYR A 226 11.66 -5.40 -0.91
N PHE A 227 10.53 -4.93 -1.44
CA PHE A 227 10.40 -3.56 -1.93
C PHE A 227 9.26 -2.80 -1.25
N GLY A 228 9.54 -1.59 -0.75
CA GLY A 228 8.56 -0.68 -0.20
C GLY A 228 8.79 -0.27 1.25
N ASN A 229 7.70 0.05 1.96
CA ASN A 229 7.80 0.57 3.32
C ASN A 229 8.37 -0.49 4.30
N MET A 230 9.40 -0.10 5.06
CA MET A 230 9.98 -0.81 6.21
C MET A 230 9.57 -0.08 7.49
N GLY A 231 8.25 0.04 7.69
CA GLY A 231 7.66 0.80 8.79
C GLY A 231 7.18 -0.08 9.95
N THR A 232 6.43 0.54 10.87
CA THR A 232 5.94 -0.12 12.08
C THR A 232 5.00 -1.30 11.80
N MET A 233 4.24 -1.26 10.70
CA MET A 233 3.32 -2.33 10.30
C MET A 233 4.00 -3.55 9.69
N GLN A 234 5.30 -3.51 9.42
CA GLN A 234 6.05 -4.61 8.83
C GLN A 234 6.85 -5.36 9.87
N ASP A 235 6.79 -6.69 9.83
CA ASP A 235 7.60 -7.56 10.69
C ASP A 235 9.01 -7.75 10.08
N MET A 236 9.86 -6.75 10.29
CA MET A 236 11.25 -6.81 9.82
C MET A 236 12.11 -7.75 10.69
N GLN A 237 11.67 -8.13 11.90
CA GLN A 237 12.43 -9.01 12.78
C GLN A 237 12.46 -10.44 12.26
N THR A 238 11.30 -10.97 11.84
CA THR A 238 11.22 -12.30 11.24
C THR A 238 12.00 -12.38 9.93
N LEU A 239 11.95 -11.31 9.11
CA LEU A 239 12.77 -11.25 7.89
C LEU A 239 14.27 -11.24 8.20
N LEU A 240 14.70 -10.44 9.17
CA LEU A 240 16.09 -10.36 9.57
C LEU A 240 16.61 -11.68 10.17
N GLN A 241 15.76 -12.40 10.90
CA GLN A 241 16.10 -13.75 11.37
C GLN A 241 16.40 -14.70 10.20
N ALA A 242 15.56 -14.70 9.16
CA ALA A 242 15.81 -15.52 7.96
C ALA A 242 17.08 -15.09 7.22
N VAL A 243 17.37 -13.78 7.16
CA VAL A 243 18.63 -13.25 6.59
C VAL A 243 19.83 -13.79 7.37
N ARG A 244 19.79 -13.79 8.71
CA ARG A 244 20.86 -14.33 9.56
C ARG A 244 21.10 -15.83 9.34
N GLU A 245 20.03 -16.61 9.22
CA GLU A 245 20.09 -18.06 8.95
C GLU A 245 20.73 -18.39 7.59
N LEU A 246 20.63 -17.45 6.64
CA LEU A 246 21.10 -17.61 5.27
C LEU A 246 22.37 -16.78 4.97
N LYS A 247 22.94 -16.08 5.96
CA LYS A 247 24.07 -15.17 5.71
C LYS A 247 25.31 -15.83 5.11
N ASN A 248 25.51 -17.13 5.37
CA ASN A 248 26.62 -17.91 4.85
C ASN A 248 26.25 -18.78 3.65
N ASP A 249 25.01 -18.70 3.13
CA ASP A 249 24.62 -19.40 1.91
C ASP A 249 25.13 -18.62 0.69
N PRO A 250 26.12 -19.17 -0.07
CA PRO A 250 26.77 -18.46 -1.16
C PRO A 250 25.82 -18.22 -2.35
N ASP A 251 24.75 -18.99 -2.45
CA ASP A 251 23.83 -18.99 -3.57
C ASP A 251 22.58 -18.12 -3.34
N VAL A 252 22.41 -17.54 -2.14
CA VAL A 252 21.27 -16.69 -1.80
C VAL A 252 21.72 -15.25 -1.66
N PHE A 253 20.91 -14.34 -2.20
CA PHE A 253 21.09 -12.90 -2.06
C PHE A 253 19.79 -12.20 -1.69
N PHE A 254 19.86 -11.25 -0.77
CA PHE A 254 18.73 -10.42 -0.38
C PHE A 254 18.83 -9.03 -1.02
N LEU A 255 17.81 -8.66 -1.79
CA LEU A 255 17.71 -7.35 -2.43
C LEU A 255 16.57 -6.56 -1.79
N PHE A 256 16.90 -5.67 -0.86
CA PHE A 256 15.92 -4.84 -0.17
C PHE A 256 15.98 -3.41 -0.69
N ALA A 257 14.81 -2.79 -0.89
CA ALA A 257 14.74 -1.39 -1.26
C ALA A 257 13.48 -0.74 -0.69
N GLY A 258 13.61 0.49 -0.19
CA GLY A 258 12.43 1.18 0.32
C GLY A 258 12.74 2.37 1.22
N HIS A 259 11.82 2.62 2.12
CA HIS A 259 11.89 3.67 3.14
C HIS A 259 11.16 3.21 4.41
N GLY A 260 11.26 3.96 5.47
CA GLY A 260 10.55 3.67 6.72
C GLY A 260 11.47 3.71 7.93
N ASN A 261 10.84 3.79 9.10
CA ASN A 261 11.55 3.99 10.37
C ASN A 261 12.39 2.79 10.84
N LYS A 262 12.20 1.61 10.24
CA LYS A 262 13.02 0.41 10.55
C LYS A 262 14.20 0.21 9.59
N MET A 263 14.28 1.00 8.51
CA MET A 263 15.32 0.83 7.48
C MET A 263 16.73 1.09 8.01
N GLU A 264 16.90 2.14 8.80
CA GLU A 264 18.20 2.51 9.35
C GLU A 264 18.69 1.47 10.34
N ALA A 265 17.81 0.98 11.23
CA ALA A 265 18.14 -0.10 12.15
C ALA A 265 18.51 -1.40 11.41
N LEU A 266 17.85 -1.70 10.31
CA LEU A 266 18.20 -2.84 9.44
C LEU A 266 19.63 -2.68 8.88
N LYS A 267 19.96 -1.50 8.32
CA LYS A 267 21.32 -1.25 7.79
C LYS A 267 22.39 -1.37 8.85
N GLN A 268 22.15 -0.82 10.04
CA GLN A 268 23.09 -0.92 11.17
C GLN A 268 23.30 -2.37 11.59
N THR A 269 22.24 -3.18 11.64
CA THR A 269 22.35 -4.61 11.97
C THR A 269 23.14 -5.37 10.90
N VAL A 270 22.83 -5.14 9.61
CA VAL A 270 23.56 -5.76 8.48
C VAL A 270 25.07 -5.46 8.57
N GLN A 271 25.41 -4.22 8.87
CA GLN A 271 26.82 -3.80 9.01
C GLN A 271 27.47 -4.40 10.27
N ALA A 272 26.82 -4.35 11.42
CA ALA A 272 27.35 -4.84 12.68
C ALA A 272 27.58 -6.37 12.69
N GLU A 273 26.74 -7.12 11.98
CA GLU A 273 26.82 -8.57 11.89
C GLU A 273 27.59 -9.07 10.67
N ASN A 274 28.18 -8.16 9.87
CA ASN A 274 28.93 -8.46 8.64
C ASN A 274 28.14 -9.38 7.70
N ILE A 275 26.88 -9.03 7.39
CA ILE A 275 26.04 -9.81 6.47
C ILE A 275 26.34 -9.33 5.05
N GLU A 276 27.04 -10.15 4.25
CA GLU A 276 27.52 -9.78 2.92
C GLU A 276 26.57 -10.11 1.77
N ASN A 277 25.59 -10.96 2.00
CA ASN A 277 24.64 -11.40 0.97
C ASN A 277 23.32 -10.60 0.99
N ILE A 278 23.38 -9.33 1.39
CA ILE A 278 22.25 -8.40 1.36
C ILE A 278 22.68 -7.03 0.86
N ALA A 279 21.81 -6.42 0.04
CA ALA A 279 21.91 -4.99 -0.31
C ALA A 279 20.63 -4.27 0.08
N VAL A 280 20.75 -3.06 0.65
CA VAL A 280 19.63 -2.23 1.11
C VAL A 280 19.68 -0.88 0.40
N TYR A 281 18.82 -0.71 -0.58
CA TYR A 281 18.69 0.51 -1.40
C TYR A 281 17.61 1.46 -0.85
N PRO A 282 17.67 2.75 -1.19
CA PRO A 282 16.54 3.66 -1.01
C PRO A 282 15.33 3.21 -1.84
N PHE A 283 14.23 3.92 -1.73
CA PHE A 283 13.01 3.60 -2.48
C PHE A 283 13.26 3.63 -3.99
N LEU A 284 12.97 2.53 -4.67
CA LEU A 284 13.08 2.38 -6.10
C LEU A 284 11.75 2.71 -6.79
N HIS A 285 11.82 3.39 -7.92
CA HIS A 285 10.67 3.70 -8.76
C HIS A 285 11.05 3.66 -10.26
N GLY A 286 10.05 3.70 -11.15
CA GLY A 286 10.28 3.70 -12.59
C GLY A 286 11.06 2.48 -13.07
N ALA A 287 12.05 2.69 -13.91
CA ALA A 287 12.87 1.64 -14.52
C ALA A 287 13.68 0.83 -13.50
N ASP A 288 14.19 1.48 -12.45
CA ASP A 288 14.97 0.80 -11.40
C ASP A 288 14.11 -0.19 -10.62
N PHE A 289 12.87 0.19 -10.29
CA PHE A 289 11.93 -0.73 -9.64
C PHE A 289 11.55 -1.89 -10.57
N ASP A 290 11.30 -1.61 -11.84
CA ASP A 290 10.97 -2.64 -12.83
C ASP A 290 12.14 -3.63 -13.02
N ASN A 291 13.39 -3.14 -13.04
CA ASN A 291 14.59 -3.98 -13.12
C ASN A 291 14.79 -4.82 -11.84
N ALA A 292 14.54 -4.23 -10.67
CA ALA A 292 14.60 -4.95 -9.40
C ALA A 292 13.53 -6.06 -9.31
N LEU A 293 12.32 -5.82 -9.81
CA LEU A 293 11.30 -6.86 -9.95
C LEU A 293 11.75 -7.97 -10.91
N ALA A 294 12.32 -7.60 -12.07
CA ALA A 294 12.72 -8.56 -13.09
C ALA A 294 13.85 -9.51 -12.67
N ILE A 295 14.74 -9.10 -11.73
CA ILE A 295 15.84 -9.95 -11.25
C ILE A 295 15.44 -10.85 -10.07
N SER A 296 14.26 -10.61 -9.47
CA SER A 296 13.79 -11.30 -8.27
C SER A 296 13.35 -12.75 -8.55
N ASP A 297 13.83 -13.68 -7.75
CA ASP A 297 13.41 -15.08 -7.79
C ASP A 297 12.19 -15.35 -6.92
N CYS A 298 12.13 -14.73 -5.75
CA CYS A 298 10.96 -14.66 -4.88
C CYS A 298 10.92 -13.32 -4.15
N ALA A 299 9.77 -12.97 -3.57
CA ALA A 299 9.59 -11.71 -2.90
C ALA A 299 8.89 -11.86 -1.53
N LEU A 300 9.39 -11.10 -0.56
CA LEU A 300 8.91 -11.10 0.81
C LEU A 300 7.74 -10.11 0.97
N VAL A 301 6.68 -10.58 1.61
CA VAL A 301 5.51 -9.77 1.99
C VAL A 301 5.27 -9.95 3.47
N THR A 302 5.21 -8.87 4.24
CA THR A 302 5.04 -9.00 5.69
C THR A 302 4.12 -7.95 6.27
N LEU A 303 3.38 -8.35 7.30
CA LEU A 303 2.65 -7.51 8.24
C LEU A 303 2.91 -8.02 9.66
N VAL A 304 2.79 -7.14 10.66
CA VAL A 304 2.87 -7.54 12.06
C VAL A 304 1.65 -8.35 12.48
N ALA A 305 1.81 -9.22 13.47
CA ALA A 305 0.72 -10.00 14.04
C ALA A 305 -0.42 -9.09 14.56
N GLY A 306 -1.66 -9.54 14.43
CA GLY A 306 -2.86 -8.79 14.82
C GLY A 306 -3.28 -7.70 13.82
N SER A 307 -2.66 -7.63 12.63
CA SER A 307 -2.98 -6.62 11.61
C SER A 307 -3.99 -7.07 10.56
N THR A 308 -4.44 -8.32 10.62
CA THR A 308 -5.44 -8.87 9.68
C THR A 308 -6.72 -8.03 9.69
N GLY A 309 -7.17 -7.65 8.50
CA GLY A 309 -8.35 -6.79 8.33
C GLY A 309 -8.12 -5.31 8.59
N LEU A 310 -6.96 -4.89 9.11
CA LEU A 310 -6.65 -3.48 9.39
C LEU A 310 -6.00 -2.75 8.21
N CYS A 311 -5.24 -3.46 7.42
CA CYS A 311 -4.59 -2.98 6.20
C CYS A 311 -4.26 -4.15 5.27
N VAL A 312 -3.81 -3.86 4.05
CA VAL A 312 -3.33 -4.88 3.10
C VAL A 312 -1.93 -4.53 2.58
N PRO A 313 -1.06 -5.51 2.34
CA PRO A 313 0.28 -5.27 1.84
C PRO A 313 0.27 -5.00 0.33
N SER A 314 0.21 -3.75 -0.09
CA SER A 314 0.05 -3.33 -1.49
C SER A 314 1.14 -3.82 -2.44
N LYS A 315 2.34 -4.16 -1.93
CA LYS A 315 3.45 -4.70 -2.72
C LYS A 315 3.16 -6.05 -3.36
N THR A 316 2.26 -6.83 -2.77
CA THR A 316 1.80 -8.14 -3.27
C THR A 316 1.40 -8.09 -4.74
N TYR A 317 0.67 -7.05 -5.13
CA TYR A 317 0.10 -6.93 -6.47
C TYR A 317 1.16 -6.67 -7.55
N SER A 318 2.21 -5.92 -7.23
CA SER A 318 3.35 -5.72 -8.17
C SER A 318 4.19 -6.98 -8.33
N TYR A 319 4.34 -7.77 -7.27
CA TYR A 319 5.03 -9.05 -7.32
C TYR A 319 4.24 -10.08 -8.13
N MET A 320 2.93 -10.20 -7.88
CA MET A 320 2.06 -11.08 -8.66
C MET A 320 2.00 -10.68 -10.13
N MET A 321 1.96 -9.37 -10.45
CA MET A 321 1.99 -8.87 -11.82
C MET A 321 3.23 -9.37 -12.58
N GLN A 322 4.39 -9.35 -11.93
CA GLN A 322 5.65 -9.85 -12.50
C GLN A 322 5.79 -11.39 -12.41
N GLY A 323 4.82 -12.08 -11.81
CA GLY A 323 4.88 -13.53 -11.60
C GLY A 323 5.98 -13.95 -10.62
N ILE A 324 6.25 -13.15 -9.58
CA ILE A 324 7.27 -13.46 -8.58
C ILE A 324 6.63 -14.26 -7.45
N PRO A 325 7.13 -15.47 -7.12
CA PRO A 325 6.66 -16.26 -5.99
C PRO A 325 6.69 -15.49 -4.68
N LEU A 326 5.63 -15.58 -3.90
CA LEU A 326 5.47 -14.82 -2.67
C LEU A 326 5.91 -15.63 -1.46
N LEU A 327 6.66 -15.00 -0.56
CA LEU A 327 6.99 -15.51 0.76
C LEU A 327 6.34 -14.58 1.80
N ALA A 328 5.20 -15.00 2.35
CA ALA A 328 4.42 -14.19 3.28
C ALA A 328 4.78 -14.47 4.73
N VAL A 329 4.89 -13.40 5.52
CA VAL A 329 5.09 -13.42 6.97
C VAL A 329 4.00 -12.57 7.61
N MET A 330 2.89 -13.17 8.00
CA MET A 330 1.72 -12.48 8.55
C MET A 330 0.72 -13.48 9.14
N ASP A 331 -0.34 -12.98 9.77
CA ASP A 331 -1.49 -13.80 10.14
C ASP A 331 -2.25 -14.30 8.90
N GLU A 332 -3.03 -15.36 9.08
CA GLU A 332 -3.90 -15.91 8.05
C GLU A 332 -4.92 -14.89 7.53
N CYS A 333 -5.06 -14.81 6.20
CA CYS A 333 -5.94 -13.86 5.52
C CYS A 333 -6.16 -14.24 4.04
N ASP A 334 -7.02 -13.51 3.32
CA ASP A 334 -7.32 -13.77 1.89
C ASP A 334 -6.05 -13.87 1.02
N ILE A 335 -5.06 -13.00 1.25
CA ILE A 335 -3.78 -13.04 0.52
C ILE A 335 -3.00 -14.32 0.83
N VAL A 336 -3.03 -14.79 2.08
CA VAL A 336 -2.40 -16.07 2.46
C VAL A 336 -3.08 -17.21 1.75
N SER A 337 -4.41 -17.24 1.67
CA SER A 337 -5.15 -18.25 0.92
C SER A 337 -4.75 -18.28 -0.57
N ASP A 338 -4.57 -17.13 -1.20
CA ASP A 338 -4.07 -17.05 -2.59
C ASP A 338 -2.62 -17.57 -2.73
N ILE A 339 -1.78 -17.32 -1.72
CA ILE A 339 -0.39 -17.82 -1.70
C ILE A 339 -0.38 -19.34 -1.56
N GLU A 340 -1.17 -19.90 -0.66
CA GLU A 340 -1.28 -21.36 -0.44
C GLU A 340 -1.93 -22.09 -1.61
N ALA A 341 -2.72 -21.40 -2.44
CA ALA A 341 -3.22 -21.92 -3.70
C ALA A 341 -2.14 -22.15 -4.76
N GLY A 342 -0.87 -21.97 -4.40
CA GLY A 342 0.30 -22.25 -5.24
C GLY A 342 1.06 -21.01 -5.71
N ALA A 343 0.76 -19.81 -5.21
CA ALA A 343 1.49 -18.61 -5.56
C ALA A 343 2.77 -18.38 -4.73
N GLY A 344 3.02 -19.23 -3.72
CA GLY A 344 4.19 -19.05 -2.87
C GLY A 344 4.15 -19.90 -1.59
N CYS A 345 4.78 -19.39 -0.54
CA CYS A 345 4.81 -20.00 0.79
C CYS A 345 4.42 -18.99 1.85
N TRP A 346 3.89 -19.47 2.96
CA TRP A 346 3.50 -18.67 4.10
C TRP A 346 4.12 -19.22 5.39
N VAL A 347 4.48 -18.31 6.30
CA VAL A 347 4.91 -18.57 7.66
C VAL A 347 4.30 -17.55 8.62
N ARG A 348 4.19 -17.87 9.88
CA ARG A 348 3.73 -16.93 10.91
C ARG A 348 4.84 -15.97 11.34
N ASN A 349 4.44 -14.89 11.96
CA ASN A 349 5.37 -13.96 12.60
C ASN A 349 6.23 -14.69 13.65
N GLY A 350 7.53 -14.42 13.65
CA GLY A 350 8.51 -15.08 14.53
C GLY A 350 9.11 -16.38 13.98
N GLU A 351 8.58 -16.93 12.87
CA GLU A 351 9.08 -18.19 12.26
C GLU A 351 10.19 -17.93 11.23
N GLY A 352 11.20 -17.13 11.57
CA GLY A 352 12.28 -16.76 10.63
C GLY A 352 13.14 -17.95 10.17
N THR A 353 13.34 -18.96 11.01
CA THR A 353 14.05 -20.20 10.63
C THR A 353 13.26 -20.98 9.58
N LEU A 354 11.95 -21.13 9.78
CA LEU A 354 11.06 -21.77 8.79
C LEU A 354 11.03 -20.98 7.47
N LEU A 355 11.03 -19.65 7.53
CA LEU A 355 11.13 -18.81 6.35
C LEU A 355 12.44 -19.07 5.58
N ALA A 356 13.58 -19.21 6.28
CA ALA A 356 14.85 -19.55 5.67
C ALA A 356 14.83 -20.94 5.00
N GLU A 357 14.20 -21.93 5.63
CA GLU A 357 14.00 -23.26 5.06
C GLU A 357 13.16 -23.19 3.76
N LYS A 358 12.06 -22.41 3.75
CA LYS A 358 11.24 -22.20 2.56
C LYS A 358 12.03 -21.52 1.42
N ILE A 359 12.89 -20.55 1.73
CA ILE A 359 13.79 -19.93 0.75
C ILE A 359 14.74 -20.96 0.13
N ARG A 360 15.41 -21.80 0.96
CA ARG A 360 16.30 -22.85 0.46
C ARG A 360 15.53 -23.85 -0.42
N SER A 361 14.39 -24.32 0.06
CA SER A 361 13.56 -25.27 -0.70
C SER A 361 13.14 -24.71 -2.08
N LEU A 362 12.81 -23.42 -2.14
CA LEU A 362 12.43 -22.79 -3.40
C LEU A 362 13.63 -22.59 -4.34
N LYS A 363 14.80 -22.25 -3.78
CA LYS A 363 16.07 -22.17 -4.53
C LYS A 363 16.44 -23.53 -5.13
N ASP A 364 16.30 -24.60 -4.34
CA ASP A 364 16.70 -25.96 -4.74
C ASP A 364 15.66 -26.67 -5.62
N SER A 365 14.50 -26.05 -5.88
CA SER A 365 13.40 -26.59 -6.69
C SER A 365 12.94 -25.63 -7.80
N PRO A 366 13.72 -25.46 -8.90
CA PRO A 366 13.40 -24.52 -9.98
C PRO A 366 12.04 -24.79 -10.62
N GLU A 367 11.61 -26.07 -10.74
CA GLU A 367 10.31 -26.42 -11.30
C GLU A 367 9.16 -25.94 -10.42
N THR A 368 9.29 -26.04 -9.09
CA THR A 368 8.33 -25.50 -8.12
C THR A 368 8.26 -23.98 -8.23
N ALA A 369 9.41 -23.31 -8.26
CA ALA A 369 9.49 -21.87 -8.46
C ALA A 369 8.80 -21.44 -9.76
N GLN A 370 9.03 -22.15 -10.86
CA GLN A 370 8.40 -21.87 -12.16
C GLN A 370 6.88 -22.11 -12.13
N SER A 371 6.41 -23.12 -11.41
CA SER A 371 4.98 -23.36 -11.21
C SER A 371 4.34 -22.21 -10.43
N MET A 372 4.95 -21.80 -9.31
CA MET A 372 4.50 -20.66 -8.51
C MET A 372 4.46 -19.36 -9.31
N ARG A 373 5.45 -19.10 -10.17
CA ARG A 373 5.45 -17.94 -11.06
C ARG A 373 4.21 -17.88 -11.95
N ARG A 374 3.82 -19.01 -12.55
CA ARG A 374 2.61 -19.10 -13.39
C ARG A 374 1.34 -18.85 -12.58
N VAL A 375 1.26 -19.43 -11.38
CA VAL A 375 0.10 -19.21 -10.49
C VAL A 375 0.00 -17.76 -10.05
N CYS A 376 1.10 -17.14 -9.62
CA CYS A 376 1.16 -15.70 -9.27
C CYS A 376 0.61 -14.83 -10.39
N ARG A 377 1.10 -15.03 -11.62
CA ARG A 377 0.65 -14.26 -12.77
C ARG A 377 -0.82 -14.50 -13.09
N SER A 378 -1.27 -15.74 -13.05
CA SER A 378 -2.67 -16.11 -13.29
C SER A 378 -3.62 -15.48 -12.25
N LEU A 379 -3.26 -15.51 -10.97
CA LEU A 379 -4.03 -14.84 -9.91
C LEU A 379 -4.10 -13.33 -10.12
N TYR A 380 -2.99 -12.71 -10.50
CA TYR A 380 -2.99 -11.29 -10.84
C TYR A 380 -3.97 -10.99 -11.97
N GLU A 381 -3.91 -11.72 -13.08
CA GLU A 381 -4.78 -11.54 -14.24
C GLU A 381 -6.27 -11.76 -13.93
N GLN A 382 -6.57 -12.67 -13.01
CA GLN A 382 -7.95 -13.01 -12.63
C GLN A 382 -8.55 -12.07 -11.58
N LYS A 383 -7.71 -11.44 -10.71
CA LYS A 383 -8.24 -10.76 -9.51
C LYS A 383 -7.71 -9.33 -9.33
N TYR A 384 -6.50 -9.01 -9.79
CA TYR A 384 -5.75 -7.84 -9.32
C TYR A 384 -5.29 -6.89 -10.43
N THR A 385 -5.87 -7.03 -11.62
CA THR A 385 -5.63 -6.05 -12.68
C THR A 385 -6.43 -4.80 -12.42
N LYS A 386 -5.93 -3.69 -12.96
CA LYS A 386 -6.59 -2.41 -12.90
C LYS A 386 -8.02 -2.45 -13.46
N GLU A 387 -8.21 -3.18 -14.55
CA GLU A 387 -9.49 -3.29 -15.27
C GLU A 387 -10.55 -4.00 -14.44
N ILE A 388 -10.15 -4.92 -13.56
CA ILE A 388 -11.06 -5.63 -12.65
C ILE A 388 -11.39 -4.76 -11.43
N CYS A 389 -10.41 -3.99 -10.92
CA CYS A 389 -10.52 -3.29 -9.64
C CYS A 389 -10.95 -1.83 -9.75
N THR A 390 -11.09 -1.26 -10.97
CA THR A 390 -11.54 0.12 -11.20
C THR A 390 -12.82 0.15 -11.98
#